data_5c918c5842e0f355ab1856d3457a3d8e
#
_entry.id   5c918c5842e0f355ab1856d3457a3d8e
#
_cell.length_a   1.000
_cell.length_b   1.000
_cell.length_c   1.000
_cell.angle_alpha   90.00
_cell.angle_beta   90.00
_cell.angle_gamma   90.00
#
_symmetry.space_group_name_H-M   'P 1'
#
loop_
_entity.id
_entity.type
_entity.pdbx_description
1 polymer ?
#
loop_
_entity_poly.entity_id
_entity_poly.type
_entity_poly.pdbx_seq_one_letter_code
_entity_poly.pdbx_strand_id
1 'polypeptide(L)'
;MPTPNPRHPNFPIPGGPELRAKGWRQEALLRLLENVLSVGENPDDLVVYAALGKAARNWASHKAIVENLLKMDEDQTLIIQSGKPIGLLKTHAKAPLVIMANCNLVGQWAKAEVFYELEKKGLICWGGLTAGAWQYIGSQGVIQGTYEIFMRIAENRFGGSLAGRFILTAGLGGMGGAQPLAGRMAGAAILCLDIDAERARKRKEIGYLEEIAPDLDTALAMIDKAVAEKRATSIGLVGNAAEIYPEIARRGVVPDIVTDQTSAHDLVYGYVPKGMSLEEVKRLRVDGQGQLMAASRASIVDHVRAMLAFQQAGSEVFDNGNLIRTHAKAGGVENAFDIRIFTEAYLRPLFARAIGPFRWMALSGDPEDIRKIDDKLLEMFPDNKIVTNWIRLARQHVPFEGLPARIAWLGHAERTALARAVNTMVADGTLAGPVAFSRDHLDAGAMAHPNIMTEAMKDGSDAVADWPLLDAMLLCSSMADLVVVHSGGGGYAGYMTSAGVTVVADGTPEGDERLDHALTNDTALGVMRYADAGYEESLDEIGKKGIGHIAV
;
A
#
# COMPACT_ATOMS: atom_id res chain seq x y z
N MET A 1 6.32 -26.82 -9.76
CA MET A 1 5.42 -26.16 -10.72
C MET A 1 4.74 -24.99 -10.03
N PRO A 2 4.44 -23.87 -10.71
CA PRO A 2 3.69 -22.77 -10.12
C PRO A 2 2.35 -23.22 -9.56
N THR A 3 1.94 -22.62 -8.45
CA THR A 3 0.65 -22.95 -7.82
C THR A 3 -0.50 -22.45 -8.70
N PRO A 4 -1.56 -23.26 -8.95
CA PRO A 4 -2.71 -22.80 -9.70
C PRO A 4 -3.34 -21.56 -9.06
N ASN A 5 -3.72 -20.57 -9.90
CA ASN A 5 -4.45 -19.39 -9.47
C ASN A 5 -5.89 -19.47 -10.01
N PRO A 6 -6.89 -19.83 -9.19
CA PRO A 6 -8.27 -19.96 -9.66
C PRO A 6 -8.89 -18.63 -10.11
N ARG A 7 -8.35 -17.48 -9.66
CA ARG A 7 -8.84 -16.13 -10.05
C ARG A 7 -8.29 -15.68 -11.40
N HIS A 8 -7.02 -16.00 -11.64
CA HIS A 8 -6.30 -15.60 -12.84
C HIS A 8 -5.55 -16.80 -13.41
N PRO A 9 -6.26 -17.74 -14.07
CA PRO A 9 -5.66 -19.00 -14.52
C PRO A 9 -4.46 -18.82 -15.46
N ASN A 10 -4.40 -17.71 -16.20
CA ASN A 10 -3.27 -17.34 -17.06
C ASN A 10 -2.08 -16.75 -16.29
N PHE A 11 -2.25 -16.42 -15.01
CA PHE A 11 -1.26 -15.81 -14.13
C PHE A 11 -1.09 -16.66 -12.87
N PRO A 12 -0.40 -17.80 -12.94
CA PRO A 12 -0.21 -18.68 -11.82
C PRO A 12 0.64 -17.98 -10.74
N ILE A 13 0.40 -18.35 -9.48
CA ILE A 13 1.23 -17.89 -8.37
C ILE A 13 2.62 -18.53 -8.54
N PRO A 14 3.71 -17.73 -8.63
CA PRO A 14 5.06 -18.28 -8.79
C PRO A 14 5.50 -19.00 -7.52
N GLY A 15 6.52 -19.86 -7.63
CA GLY A 15 7.11 -20.55 -6.49
C GLY A 15 7.82 -21.84 -6.90
N GLY A 16 8.32 -22.57 -5.92
CA GLY A 16 8.99 -23.85 -6.10
C GLY A 16 10.53 -23.75 -6.01
N PRO A 17 11.22 -24.89 -6.07
CA PRO A 17 12.68 -24.97 -5.91
C PRO A 17 13.46 -24.61 -7.20
N GLU A 18 12.78 -24.47 -8.32
CA GLU A 18 13.42 -24.29 -9.62
C GLU A 18 14.03 -22.90 -9.77
N LEU A 19 15.31 -22.83 -10.14
CA LEU A 19 16.01 -21.63 -10.48
C LEU A 19 16.01 -21.51 -12.03
N ARG A 20 15.19 -20.59 -12.57
CA ARG A 20 15.06 -20.33 -14.02
C ARG A 20 16.06 -19.30 -14.51
N ALA A 21 16.38 -18.31 -13.67
CA ALA A 21 17.38 -17.28 -13.93
C ALA A 21 18.80 -17.73 -13.55
N LYS A 22 19.81 -16.92 -13.80
CA LYS A 22 21.21 -17.26 -13.49
C LYS A 22 21.55 -17.26 -11.99
N GLY A 23 20.73 -16.58 -11.17
CA GLY A 23 20.92 -16.50 -9.72
C GLY A 23 19.61 -16.19 -9.00
N TRP A 24 19.59 -16.39 -7.68
CA TRP A 24 18.42 -16.18 -6.87
C TRP A 24 17.97 -14.70 -6.78
N ARG A 25 18.89 -13.75 -6.93
CA ARG A 25 18.55 -12.33 -6.97
C ARG A 25 17.69 -12.00 -8.20
N GLN A 26 18.09 -12.49 -9.38
CA GLN A 26 17.35 -12.32 -10.63
C GLN A 26 16.02 -13.09 -10.59
N GLU A 27 16.04 -14.33 -10.12
CA GLU A 27 14.86 -15.17 -9.97
C GLU A 27 13.85 -14.55 -9.00
N ALA A 28 14.31 -13.95 -7.91
CA ALA A 28 13.46 -13.23 -6.97
C ALA A 28 12.66 -12.12 -7.66
N LEU A 29 13.35 -11.24 -8.40
CA LEU A 29 12.71 -10.14 -9.10
C LEU A 29 11.73 -10.63 -10.18
N LEU A 30 12.06 -11.74 -10.85
CA LEU A 30 11.16 -12.39 -11.81
C LEU A 30 9.89 -12.89 -11.13
N ARG A 31 10.02 -13.63 -10.00
CA ARG A 31 8.85 -14.12 -9.23
C ARG A 31 8.01 -12.98 -8.67
N LEU A 32 8.64 -11.90 -8.24
CA LEU A 32 7.90 -10.72 -7.77
C LEU A 32 7.10 -10.07 -8.89
N LEU A 33 7.65 -9.95 -10.10
CA LEU A 33 6.93 -9.47 -11.27
C LEU A 33 5.73 -10.36 -11.64
N GLU A 34 5.93 -11.68 -11.61
CA GLU A 34 4.85 -12.65 -11.85
C GLU A 34 3.78 -12.59 -10.75
N ASN A 35 4.20 -12.46 -9.49
CA ASN A 35 3.28 -12.39 -8.35
C ASN A 35 2.35 -11.18 -8.40
N VAL A 36 2.83 -10.00 -8.79
CA VAL A 36 1.95 -8.81 -8.84
C VAL A 36 0.86 -8.94 -9.91
N LEU A 37 1.07 -9.73 -10.95
CA LEU A 37 0.03 -10.07 -11.93
C LEU A 37 -0.92 -11.14 -11.39
N SER A 38 -0.43 -12.11 -10.62
CA SER A 38 -1.28 -13.14 -10.04
C SER A 38 -2.28 -12.58 -9.01
N VAL A 39 -1.96 -11.45 -8.36
CA VAL A 39 -2.81 -10.78 -7.36
C VAL A 39 -3.47 -9.49 -7.87
N GLY A 40 -3.16 -9.09 -9.10
CA GLY A 40 -3.63 -7.84 -9.70
C GLY A 40 -5.15 -7.75 -9.90
N GLU A 41 -5.66 -6.54 -10.04
CA GLU A 41 -7.10 -6.30 -10.31
C GLU A 41 -7.49 -6.64 -11.76
N ASN A 42 -6.63 -6.28 -12.73
CA ASN A 42 -6.81 -6.58 -14.15
C ASN A 42 -5.46 -6.92 -14.80
N PRO A 43 -4.94 -8.14 -14.59
CA PRO A 43 -3.63 -8.54 -15.07
C PRO A 43 -3.53 -8.62 -16.60
N ASP A 44 -4.64 -8.83 -17.33
CA ASP A 44 -4.64 -8.83 -18.80
C ASP A 44 -4.21 -7.48 -19.38
N ASP A 45 -4.50 -6.37 -18.68
CA ASP A 45 -4.03 -5.02 -19.01
C ASP A 45 -2.78 -4.60 -18.20
N LEU A 46 -2.13 -5.55 -17.52
CA LEU A 46 -0.99 -5.31 -16.61
C LEU A 46 -1.33 -4.43 -15.40
N VAL A 47 -2.62 -4.20 -15.12
CA VAL A 47 -3.08 -3.36 -14.02
C VAL A 47 -3.13 -4.16 -12.72
N VAL A 48 -2.40 -3.67 -11.72
CA VAL A 48 -2.27 -4.32 -10.41
C VAL A 48 -3.27 -3.74 -9.41
N TYR A 49 -3.35 -2.41 -9.28
CA TYR A 49 -4.30 -1.73 -8.40
C TYR A 49 -4.47 -0.23 -8.75
N ALA A 50 -5.35 0.45 -8.03
CA ALA A 50 -5.64 1.89 -8.13
C ALA A 50 -5.96 2.34 -9.57
N ALA A 51 -6.73 1.54 -10.28
CA ALA A 51 -7.22 1.73 -11.64
C ALA A 51 -6.13 1.78 -12.74
N LEU A 52 -4.98 2.38 -12.49
CA LEU A 52 -3.93 2.66 -13.50
C LEU A 52 -2.54 2.15 -13.10
N GLY A 53 -2.34 1.62 -11.89
CA GLY A 53 -1.04 1.14 -11.41
C GLY A 53 -0.61 -0.13 -12.13
N LYS A 54 0.42 -0.04 -12.99
CA LYS A 54 0.86 -1.13 -13.87
C LYS A 54 2.19 -1.75 -13.45
N ALA A 55 2.30 -3.06 -13.64
CA ALA A 55 3.54 -3.83 -13.45
C ALA A 55 4.59 -3.55 -14.53
N ALA A 56 4.16 -3.23 -15.75
CA ALA A 56 4.98 -2.87 -16.89
C ALA A 56 4.18 -1.98 -17.85
N ARG A 57 4.86 -1.25 -18.74
CA ARG A 57 4.21 -0.30 -19.66
C ARG A 57 3.21 -0.98 -20.61
N ASN A 58 3.58 -2.11 -21.18
CA ASN A 58 2.79 -2.94 -22.08
C ASN A 58 3.38 -4.36 -22.13
N TRP A 59 2.69 -5.29 -22.79
CA TRP A 59 3.12 -6.69 -22.88
C TRP A 59 4.48 -6.88 -23.55
N ALA A 60 4.83 -6.07 -24.55
CA ALA A 60 6.15 -6.13 -25.18
C ALA A 60 7.26 -5.75 -24.18
N SER A 61 7.01 -4.73 -23.36
CA SER A 61 7.91 -4.33 -22.27
C SER A 61 8.02 -5.39 -21.18
N HIS A 62 6.89 -5.97 -20.76
CA HIS A 62 6.86 -7.08 -19.81
C HIS A 62 7.69 -8.27 -20.29
N LYS A 63 7.47 -8.71 -21.52
CA LYS A 63 8.25 -9.80 -22.12
C LYS A 63 9.75 -9.50 -22.13
N ALA A 64 10.13 -8.29 -22.52
CA ALA A 64 11.53 -7.88 -22.55
C ALA A 64 12.15 -7.82 -21.13
N ILE A 65 11.40 -7.41 -20.10
CA ILE A 65 11.86 -7.46 -18.71
C ILE A 65 12.13 -8.91 -18.30
N VAL A 66 11.19 -9.82 -18.52
CA VAL A 66 11.32 -11.26 -18.22
C VAL A 66 12.56 -11.85 -18.91
N GLU A 67 12.70 -11.62 -20.22
CA GLU A 67 13.83 -12.14 -20.99
C GLU A 67 15.20 -11.61 -20.48
N ASN A 68 15.25 -10.37 -20.01
CA ASN A 68 16.48 -9.82 -19.46
C ASN A 68 16.77 -10.35 -18.04
N LEU A 69 15.77 -10.46 -17.17
CA LEU A 69 15.95 -11.06 -15.83
C LEU A 69 16.43 -12.52 -15.90
N LEU A 70 15.96 -13.30 -16.90
CA LEU A 70 16.39 -14.69 -17.09
C LEU A 70 17.85 -14.83 -17.51
N LYS A 71 18.42 -13.86 -18.24
CA LYS A 71 19.74 -14.00 -18.87
C LYS A 71 20.83 -13.07 -18.34
N MET A 72 20.45 -12.03 -17.57
CA MET A 72 21.43 -11.06 -17.05
C MET A 72 22.38 -11.66 -16.04
N ASP A 73 23.61 -11.14 -16.01
CA ASP A 73 24.63 -11.49 -15.02
C ASP A 73 24.47 -10.62 -13.76
N GLU A 74 25.06 -11.07 -12.66
CA GLU A 74 24.98 -10.37 -11.37
C GLU A 74 25.69 -9.00 -11.34
N ASP A 75 26.60 -8.77 -12.27
CA ASP A 75 27.33 -7.50 -12.44
C ASP A 75 26.71 -6.57 -13.50
N GLN A 76 25.45 -6.83 -13.84
CA GLN A 76 24.66 -6.03 -14.77
C GLN A 76 23.46 -5.38 -14.09
N THR A 77 23.09 -4.19 -14.57
CA THR A 77 21.90 -3.46 -14.12
C THR A 77 20.94 -3.24 -15.28
N LEU A 78 19.69 -3.68 -15.10
CA LEU A 78 18.58 -3.44 -16.02
C LEU A 78 17.96 -2.06 -15.69
N ILE A 79 17.96 -1.18 -16.70
CA ILE A 79 17.39 0.17 -16.56
C ILE A 79 15.97 0.20 -17.13
N ILE A 80 15.01 0.64 -16.29
CA ILE A 80 13.59 0.69 -16.65
C ILE A 80 13.05 2.12 -16.51
N GLN A 81 12.50 2.63 -17.61
CA GLN A 81 11.86 3.95 -17.67
C GLN A 81 10.36 3.77 -17.85
N SER A 82 9.56 4.19 -16.87
CA SER A 82 8.09 4.08 -16.90
C SER A 82 7.63 2.72 -17.43
N GLY A 83 8.06 1.65 -16.75
CA GLY A 83 7.70 0.26 -17.06
C GLY A 83 8.26 -0.31 -18.38
N LYS A 84 9.15 0.41 -19.08
CA LYS A 84 9.83 -0.05 -20.30
C LYS A 84 11.30 -0.29 -20.04
N PRO A 85 11.85 -1.50 -20.25
CA PRO A 85 13.29 -1.74 -20.20
C PRO A 85 13.96 -1.03 -21.37
N ILE A 86 15.02 -0.26 -21.09
CA ILE A 86 15.72 0.53 -22.10
C ILE A 86 17.16 0.10 -22.31
N GLY A 87 17.73 -0.63 -21.36
CA GLY A 87 19.09 -1.13 -21.50
C GLY A 87 19.53 -2.02 -20.35
N LEU A 88 20.51 -2.85 -20.64
CA LEU A 88 21.23 -3.68 -19.69
C LEU A 88 22.69 -3.23 -19.70
N LEU A 89 23.13 -2.62 -18.61
CA LEU A 89 24.46 -2.01 -18.50
C LEU A 89 25.34 -2.83 -17.56
N LYS A 90 26.62 -2.94 -17.88
CA LYS A 90 27.61 -3.52 -16.99
C LYS A 90 27.89 -2.53 -15.84
N THR A 91 27.75 -3.03 -14.63
CA THR A 91 28.02 -2.28 -13.39
C THR A 91 29.01 -3.09 -12.52
N HIS A 92 28.57 -3.64 -11.40
CA HIS A 92 29.34 -4.53 -10.54
C HIS A 92 28.39 -5.36 -9.65
N ALA A 93 28.86 -6.47 -9.09
CA ALA A 93 28.02 -7.43 -8.33
C ALA A 93 27.32 -6.83 -7.10
N LYS A 94 27.79 -5.71 -6.58
CA LYS A 94 27.16 -4.97 -5.46
C LYS A 94 26.19 -3.88 -5.91
N ALA A 95 26.01 -3.65 -7.22
CA ALA A 95 25.02 -2.72 -7.74
C ALA A 95 23.61 -3.33 -7.74
N PRO A 96 22.56 -2.51 -7.73
CA PRO A 96 21.21 -3.00 -7.97
C PRO A 96 21.10 -3.73 -9.32
N LEU A 97 20.40 -4.87 -9.33
CA LEU A 97 20.08 -5.56 -10.58
C LEU A 97 19.06 -4.79 -11.41
N VAL A 98 18.18 -4.03 -10.74
CA VAL A 98 17.17 -3.22 -11.42
C VAL A 98 17.12 -1.82 -10.82
N ILE A 99 17.18 -0.81 -11.70
CA ILE A 99 16.94 0.59 -11.36
C ILE A 99 15.78 1.11 -12.22
N MET A 100 14.79 1.71 -11.57
CA MET A 100 13.58 2.21 -12.22
C MET A 100 13.30 3.67 -11.90
N ALA A 101 12.72 4.36 -12.89
CA ALA A 101 12.04 5.63 -12.65
C ALA A 101 10.68 5.61 -13.37
N ASN A 102 9.60 5.86 -12.64
CA ASN A 102 8.25 5.76 -13.16
C ASN A 102 7.51 7.09 -12.98
N CYS A 103 6.97 7.62 -14.07
CA CYS A 103 6.01 8.72 -14.05
C CYS A 103 6.57 10.08 -13.52
N ASN A 104 7.89 10.28 -13.57
CA ASN A 104 8.52 11.51 -13.07
C ASN A 104 8.40 12.62 -14.12
N LEU A 105 7.28 13.35 -14.08
CA LEU A 105 7.05 14.53 -14.91
C LEU A 105 7.73 15.77 -14.30
N VAL A 106 8.22 16.66 -15.16
CA VAL A 106 8.84 17.93 -14.74
C VAL A 106 7.77 18.86 -14.18
N GLY A 107 7.99 19.44 -13.02
CA GLY A 107 7.16 20.33 -12.21
C GLY A 107 5.86 20.85 -12.83
N GLN A 108 5.91 21.86 -13.69
CA GLN A 108 4.71 22.47 -14.27
C GLN A 108 3.91 21.55 -15.21
N TRP A 109 4.54 20.49 -15.73
CA TRP A 109 3.92 19.47 -16.58
C TRP A 109 3.38 18.27 -15.78
N ALA A 110 3.63 18.22 -14.49
CA ALA A 110 3.13 17.16 -13.62
C ALA A 110 1.63 17.38 -13.31
N LYS A 111 0.79 17.13 -14.32
CA LYS A 111 -0.67 17.31 -14.31
C LYS A 111 -1.34 16.07 -14.92
N ALA A 112 -2.55 15.77 -14.47
CA ALA A 112 -3.31 14.61 -14.93
C ALA A 112 -3.50 14.59 -16.46
N GLU A 113 -3.81 15.75 -17.07
CA GLU A 113 -4.04 15.86 -18.51
C GLU A 113 -2.78 15.54 -19.30
N VAL A 114 -1.61 16.02 -18.85
CA VAL A 114 -0.31 15.73 -19.48
C VAL A 114 0.03 14.25 -19.32
N PHE A 115 -0.22 13.67 -18.15
CA PHE A 115 -0.05 12.25 -17.92
C PHE A 115 -0.87 11.42 -18.92
N TYR A 116 -2.17 11.67 -19.03
CA TYR A 116 -3.05 10.92 -19.94
C TYR A 116 -2.64 11.05 -21.42
N GLU A 117 -2.21 12.24 -21.84
CA GLU A 117 -1.70 12.44 -23.19
C GLU A 117 -0.46 11.60 -23.48
N LEU A 118 0.50 11.57 -22.56
CA LEU A 118 1.74 10.82 -22.69
C LEU A 118 1.50 9.30 -22.57
N GLU A 119 0.60 8.87 -21.69
CA GLU A 119 0.22 7.47 -21.55
C GLU A 119 -0.42 6.95 -22.84
N LYS A 120 -1.35 7.72 -23.43
CA LYS A 120 -1.98 7.39 -24.72
C LYS A 120 -0.97 7.25 -25.85
N LYS A 121 0.13 8.04 -25.82
CA LYS A 121 1.25 7.94 -26.75
C LYS A 121 2.21 6.78 -26.44
N GLY A 122 2.01 6.04 -25.35
CA GLY A 122 2.88 4.96 -24.90
C GLY A 122 4.25 5.42 -24.42
N LEU A 123 4.38 6.67 -23.95
CA LEU A 123 5.64 7.25 -23.49
C LEU A 123 5.86 7.12 -22.00
N ILE A 124 4.79 6.97 -21.23
CA ILE A 124 4.79 6.86 -19.78
C ILE A 124 3.80 5.80 -19.32
N CYS A 125 4.00 5.24 -18.15
CA CYS A 125 2.96 4.52 -17.41
C CYS A 125 3.12 4.79 -15.92
N TRP A 126 2.02 4.78 -15.19
CA TRP A 126 2.07 4.89 -13.75
C TRP A 126 2.32 3.52 -13.11
N GLY A 127 3.38 3.41 -12.32
CA GLY A 127 3.70 2.21 -11.56
C GLY A 127 2.90 2.07 -10.26
N GLY A 128 1.95 2.94 -9.98
CA GLY A 128 1.38 3.04 -8.64
C GLY A 128 2.51 3.31 -7.65
N LEU A 129 2.73 2.38 -6.78
CA LEU A 129 3.91 2.29 -5.91
C LEU A 129 4.44 0.86 -6.00
N THR A 130 3.92 -0.04 -5.16
CA THR A 130 4.31 -1.47 -5.14
C THR A 130 3.89 -2.25 -6.39
N ALA A 131 2.99 -1.73 -7.22
CA ALA A 131 2.64 -2.37 -8.50
C ALA A 131 3.82 -2.34 -9.48
N GLY A 132 4.33 -1.17 -9.78
CA GLY A 132 5.45 -0.99 -10.71
C GLY A 132 6.81 -1.36 -10.14
N ALA A 133 6.94 -1.47 -8.82
CA ALA A 133 8.12 -1.99 -8.14
C ALA A 133 8.07 -3.50 -7.90
N TRP A 134 7.00 -4.17 -8.32
CA TRP A 134 6.78 -5.62 -8.19
C TRP A 134 6.74 -6.11 -6.73
N GLN A 135 6.18 -5.30 -5.83
CA GLN A 135 6.18 -5.57 -4.38
C GLN A 135 4.78 -5.76 -3.81
N TYR A 136 3.73 -5.63 -4.65
CA TYR A 136 2.34 -5.77 -4.19
C TYR A 136 2.02 -7.22 -3.86
N ILE A 137 1.48 -7.44 -2.68
CA ILE A 137 1.16 -8.77 -2.11
C ILE A 137 -0.35 -8.97 -1.91
N GLY A 138 -1.15 -8.25 -2.66
CA GLY A 138 -2.60 -8.20 -2.44
C GLY A 138 -2.98 -7.18 -1.36
N SER A 139 -4.26 -7.12 -1.02
CA SER A 139 -4.79 -6.21 -0.01
C SER A 139 -4.25 -6.49 1.41
N GLN A 140 -3.70 -7.68 1.67
CA GLN A 140 -3.01 -8.00 2.92
C GLN A 140 -1.88 -7.01 3.27
N GLY A 141 -1.26 -6.37 2.27
CA GLY A 141 -0.17 -5.41 2.47
C GLY A 141 -0.56 -4.14 3.23
N VAL A 142 -1.85 -3.83 3.36
CA VAL A 142 -2.36 -2.64 4.07
C VAL A 142 -3.25 -2.98 5.27
N ILE A 143 -3.47 -4.28 5.54
CA ILE A 143 -4.35 -4.68 6.66
C ILE A 143 -3.80 -4.21 7.99
N GLN A 144 -2.50 -4.39 8.25
CA GLN A 144 -1.91 -3.97 9.52
C GLN A 144 -2.01 -2.47 9.72
N GLY A 145 -1.69 -1.65 8.69
CA GLY A 145 -1.79 -0.20 8.81
C GLY A 145 -3.21 0.26 9.15
N THR A 146 -4.21 -0.32 8.50
CA THR A 146 -5.62 -0.04 8.78
C THR A 146 -6.03 -0.50 10.19
N TYR A 147 -5.57 -1.68 10.61
CA TYR A 147 -5.78 -2.19 11.96
C TYR A 147 -5.14 -1.28 13.02
N GLU A 148 -3.90 -0.84 12.83
CA GLU A 148 -3.20 0.06 13.75
C GLU A 148 -3.93 1.41 13.89
N ILE A 149 -4.47 1.96 12.79
CA ILE A 149 -5.29 3.18 12.84
C ILE A 149 -6.51 2.94 13.75
N PHE A 150 -7.26 1.88 13.53
CA PHE A 150 -8.45 1.57 14.33
C PHE A 150 -8.11 1.33 15.80
N MET A 151 -6.98 0.68 16.10
CA MET A 151 -6.55 0.47 17.47
C MET A 151 -6.08 1.77 18.14
N ARG A 152 -5.43 2.69 17.40
CA ARG A 152 -5.12 4.03 17.92
C ARG A 152 -6.36 4.84 18.24
N ILE A 153 -7.39 4.76 17.38
CA ILE A 153 -8.68 5.39 17.68
C ILE A 153 -9.33 4.73 18.92
N ALA A 154 -9.27 3.40 19.02
CA ALA A 154 -9.77 2.69 20.21
C ALA A 154 -9.11 3.18 21.50
N GLU A 155 -7.78 3.29 21.50
CA GLU A 155 -7.00 3.79 22.64
C GLU A 155 -7.38 5.23 22.99
N ASN A 156 -7.44 6.10 21.98
CA ASN A 156 -7.64 7.55 22.19
C ASN A 156 -9.06 7.92 22.59
N ARG A 157 -10.09 7.17 22.10
CA ARG A 157 -11.51 7.56 22.23
C ARG A 157 -12.39 6.56 22.94
N PHE A 158 -12.03 5.27 22.95
CA PHE A 158 -12.94 4.20 23.37
C PHE A 158 -12.35 3.27 24.44
N GLY A 159 -11.35 3.72 25.19
CA GLY A 159 -10.76 2.95 26.29
C GLY A 159 -10.04 1.66 25.85
N GLY A 160 -9.52 1.62 24.63
CA GLY A 160 -8.74 0.52 24.10
C GLY A 160 -9.53 -0.60 23.42
N SER A 161 -10.85 -0.43 23.20
CA SER A 161 -11.69 -1.47 22.58
C SER A 161 -12.72 -0.87 21.62
N LEU A 162 -12.92 -1.53 20.46
CA LEU A 162 -13.99 -1.21 19.51
C LEU A 162 -15.19 -2.18 19.61
N ALA A 163 -15.25 -3.02 20.63
CA ALA A 163 -16.41 -3.90 20.86
C ALA A 163 -17.69 -3.07 21.07
N GLY A 164 -18.69 -3.33 20.23
CA GLY A 164 -19.94 -2.56 20.21
C GLY A 164 -19.82 -1.18 19.54
N ARG A 165 -18.80 -0.96 18.70
CA ARG A 165 -18.62 0.25 17.90
C ARG A 165 -18.93 -0.01 16.43
N PHE A 166 -19.52 1.00 15.78
CA PHE A 166 -19.86 1.00 14.37
C PHE A 166 -18.84 1.78 13.56
N ILE A 167 -18.21 1.13 12.56
CA ILE A 167 -17.34 1.76 11.57
C ILE A 167 -18.06 1.81 10.22
N LEU A 168 -18.14 2.99 9.60
CA LEU A 168 -18.63 3.17 8.24
C LEU A 168 -17.47 3.54 7.32
N THR A 169 -17.32 2.81 6.20
CA THR A 169 -16.29 3.08 5.20
C THR A 169 -16.76 2.71 3.78
N ALA A 170 -16.00 3.13 2.77
CA ALA A 170 -16.23 2.78 1.38
C ALA A 170 -14.92 2.44 0.65
N GLY A 171 -15.05 1.68 -0.45
CA GLY A 171 -13.95 1.18 -1.26
C GLY A 171 -13.50 -0.22 -0.86
N LEU A 172 -13.70 -1.20 -1.79
CA LEU A 172 -13.28 -2.60 -1.65
C LEU A 172 -12.28 -3.04 -2.72
N GLY A 173 -11.63 -2.06 -3.38
CA GLY A 173 -10.59 -2.30 -4.37
C GLY A 173 -9.30 -2.87 -3.76
N GLY A 174 -8.17 -2.79 -4.50
CA GLY A 174 -6.89 -3.37 -4.10
C GLY A 174 -6.38 -2.89 -2.74
N MET A 175 -6.60 -1.63 -2.40
CA MET A 175 -6.22 -1.05 -1.11
C MET A 175 -7.38 -1.10 -0.11
N GLY A 176 -8.53 -0.53 -0.45
CA GLY A 176 -9.70 -0.45 0.43
C GLY A 176 -10.26 -1.80 0.87
N GLY A 177 -10.01 -2.85 0.11
CA GLY A 177 -10.41 -4.22 0.45
C GLY A 177 -9.83 -4.76 1.76
N ALA A 178 -8.84 -4.12 2.35
CA ALA A 178 -8.29 -4.46 3.65
C ALA A 178 -9.20 -4.04 4.84
N GLN A 179 -10.01 -3.01 4.66
CA GLN A 179 -10.77 -2.36 5.73
C GLN A 179 -11.75 -3.30 6.45
N PRO A 180 -12.54 -4.16 5.75
CA PRO A 180 -13.48 -5.05 6.43
C PRO A 180 -12.80 -5.98 7.45
N LEU A 181 -11.71 -6.62 7.04
CA LEU A 181 -10.98 -7.52 7.91
C LEU A 181 -10.31 -6.77 9.07
N ALA A 182 -9.66 -5.63 8.78
CA ALA A 182 -9.00 -4.82 9.81
C ALA A 182 -10.00 -4.32 10.88
N GLY A 183 -11.19 -3.85 10.49
CA GLY A 183 -12.23 -3.43 11.41
C GLY A 183 -12.74 -4.57 12.29
N ARG A 184 -12.97 -5.74 11.68
CA ARG A 184 -13.37 -6.95 12.43
C ARG A 184 -12.28 -7.41 13.40
N MET A 185 -11.00 -7.41 12.97
CA MET A 185 -9.86 -7.76 13.84
C MET A 185 -9.70 -6.78 14.99
N ALA A 186 -10.05 -5.50 14.80
CA ALA A 186 -10.09 -4.49 15.87
C ALA A 186 -11.29 -4.62 16.81
N GLY A 187 -12.20 -5.55 16.54
CA GLY A 187 -13.36 -5.85 17.39
C GLY A 187 -14.63 -5.09 17.03
N ALA A 188 -14.66 -4.31 15.95
CA ALA A 188 -15.79 -3.48 15.56
C ALA A 188 -16.82 -4.21 14.68
N ALA A 189 -18.04 -3.66 14.61
CA ALA A 189 -18.97 -3.90 13.52
C ALA A 189 -18.68 -2.89 12.40
N ILE A 190 -18.30 -3.36 11.22
CA ILE A 190 -17.91 -2.49 10.10
C ILE A 190 -18.81 -2.69 8.89
N LEU A 191 -19.35 -1.59 8.36
CA LEU A 191 -20.08 -1.53 7.10
C LEU A 191 -19.18 -0.94 6.01
N CYS A 192 -18.97 -1.71 4.94
CA CYS A 192 -18.11 -1.34 3.82
C CYS A 192 -18.92 -1.24 2.53
N LEU A 193 -18.89 -0.09 1.88
CA LEU A 193 -19.58 0.17 0.63
C LEU A 193 -18.65 -0.02 -0.56
N ASP A 194 -19.17 -0.58 -1.67
CA ASP A 194 -18.54 -0.47 -2.99
C ASP A 194 -19.62 -0.46 -4.06
N ILE A 195 -19.41 0.31 -5.10
CA ILE A 195 -20.33 0.35 -6.25
C ILE A 195 -20.24 -0.92 -7.12
N ASP A 196 -19.14 -1.65 -7.00
CA ASP A 196 -18.85 -2.85 -7.77
C ASP A 196 -19.15 -4.11 -6.95
N ALA A 197 -20.23 -4.80 -7.33
CA ALA A 197 -20.64 -6.05 -6.69
C ALA A 197 -19.57 -7.17 -6.79
N GLU A 198 -18.76 -7.16 -7.85
CA GLU A 198 -17.70 -8.15 -8.03
C GLU A 198 -16.57 -7.96 -7.00
N ARG A 199 -16.22 -6.70 -6.69
CA ARG A 199 -15.27 -6.40 -5.62
C ARG A 199 -15.77 -6.89 -4.26
N ALA A 200 -17.04 -6.60 -3.93
CA ALA A 200 -17.65 -7.07 -2.69
C ALA A 200 -17.65 -8.61 -2.61
N ARG A 201 -18.04 -9.30 -3.69
CA ARG A 201 -18.03 -10.76 -3.80
C ARG A 201 -16.62 -11.32 -3.58
N LYS A 202 -15.60 -10.76 -4.24
CA LYS A 202 -14.20 -11.16 -4.07
C LYS A 202 -13.75 -11.06 -2.60
N ARG A 203 -14.14 -9.99 -1.89
CA ARG A 203 -13.79 -9.82 -0.47
C ARG A 203 -14.50 -10.82 0.45
N LYS A 204 -15.72 -11.22 0.11
CA LYS A 204 -16.43 -12.29 0.81
C LYS A 204 -15.76 -13.66 0.57
N GLU A 205 -15.39 -13.96 -0.65
CA GLU A 205 -14.73 -15.22 -1.01
C GLU A 205 -13.40 -15.46 -0.30
N ILE A 206 -12.62 -14.40 -0.09
CA ILE A 206 -11.34 -14.48 0.65
C ILE A 206 -11.51 -14.32 2.17
N GLY A 207 -12.75 -14.19 2.65
CA GLY A 207 -13.04 -14.11 4.08
C GLY A 207 -12.80 -12.73 4.73
N TYR A 208 -12.64 -11.68 3.92
CA TYR A 208 -12.49 -10.30 4.44
C TYR A 208 -13.84 -9.70 4.82
N LEU A 209 -14.87 -9.91 4.00
CA LEU A 209 -16.28 -9.68 4.36
C LEU A 209 -16.91 -10.99 4.87
N GLU A 210 -17.70 -10.91 5.93
CA GLU A 210 -18.50 -12.05 6.39
C GLU A 210 -19.80 -12.14 5.60
N GLU A 211 -20.48 -11.01 5.40
CA GLU A 211 -21.75 -10.94 4.72
C GLU A 211 -21.81 -9.79 3.71
N ILE A 212 -22.72 -9.90 2.75
CA ILE A 212 -23.12 -8.81 1.85
C ILE A 212 -24.61 -8.61 2.03
N ALA A 213 -25.01 -7.44 2.52
CA ALA A 213 -26.40 -7.08 2.70
C ALA A 213 -27.08 -6.75 1.36
N PRO A 214 -28.35 -7.14 1.16
CA PRO A 214 -29.06 -6.86 -0.07
C PRO A 214 -29.45 -5.39 -0.25
N ASP A 215 -29.63 -4.66 0.86
CA ASP A 215 -30.04 -3.25 0.88
C ASP A 215 -29.57 -2.55 2.17
N LEU A 216 -29.72 -1.22 2.21
CA LEU A 216 -29.28 -0.39 3.33
C LEU A 216 -30.04 -0.69 4.63
N ASP A 217 -31.34 -0.99 4.56
CA ASP A 217 -32.15 -1.27 5.75
C ASP A 217 -31.67 -2.54 6.43
N THR A 218 -31.44 -3.58 5.65
CA THR A 218 -30.87 -4.85 6.13
C THR A 218 -29.46 -4.64 6.67
N ALA A 219 -28.60 -3.87 5.98
CA ALA A 219 -27.25 -3.60 6.42
C ALA A 219 -27.22 -2.92 7.78
N LEU A 220 -28.02 -1.87 7.97
CA LEU A 220 -28.11 -1.15 9.25
C LEU A 220 -28.67 -2.04 10.37
N ALA A 221 -29.70 -2.83 10.10
CA ALA A 221 -30.24 -3.78 11.09
C ALA A 221 -29.20 -4.83 11.52
N MET A 222 -28.35 -5.31 10.59
CA MET A 222 -27.26 -6.24 10.90
C MET A 222 -26.18 -5.56 11.74
N ILE A 223 -25.83 -4.30 11.45
CA ILE A 223 -24.89 -3.50 12.23
C ILE A 223 -25.44 -3.25 13.64
N ASP A 224 -26.68 -2.77 13.77
CA ASP A 224 -27.30 -2.49 15.07
C ASP A 224 -27.31 -3.73 15.98
N LYS A 225 -27.65 -4.89 15.40
CA LYS A 225 -27.60 -6.16 16.11
C LYS A 225 -26.19 -6.50 16.59
N ALA A 226 -25.18 -6.37 15.70
CA ALA A 226 -23.79 -6.67 16.04
C ALA A 226 -23.25 -5.72 17.12
N VAL A 227 -23.58 -4.43 17.04
CA VAL A 227 -23.22 -3.41 18.04
C VAL A 227 -23.83 -3.75 19.40
N ALA A 228 -25.14 -4.07 19.46
CA ALA A 228 -25.81 -4.45 20.69
C ALA A 228 -25.22 -5.71 21.33
N GLU A 229 -24.86 -6.70 20.53
CA GLU A 229 -24.20 -7.95 20.93
C GLU A 229 -22.68 -7.78 21.21
N LYS A 230 -22.10 -6.62 20.95
CA LYS A 230 -20.66 -6.36 20.98
C LYS A 230 -19.87 -7.36 20.14
N ARG A 231 -20.46 -7.80 19.05
CA ARG A 231 -19.90 -8.80 18.13
C ARG A 231 -19.14 -8.11 16.98
N ALA A 232 -17.88 -8.47 16.81
CA ALA A 232 -17.11 -8.05 15.65
C ALA A 232 -17.70 -8.68 14.38
N THR A 233 -17.91 -7.88 13.34
CA THR A 233 -18.41 -8.35 12.03
C THR A 233 -18.03 -7.41 10.92
N SER A 234 -17.99 -7.92 9.69
CA SER A 234 -17.75 -7.12 8.49
C SER A 234 -18.86 -7.36 7.46
N ILE A 235 -19.59 -6.30 7.13
CA ILE A 235 -20.75 -6.33 6.25
C ILE A 235 -20.44 -5.47 5.02
N GLY A 236 -20.62 -6.04 3.83
CA GLY A 236 -20.57 -5.33 2.56
C GLY A 236 -21.95 -4.83 2.16
N LEU A 237 -22.01 -3.70 1.49
CA LEU A 237 -23.20 -3.21 0.82
C LEU A 237 -22.82 -2.67 -0.57
N VAL A 238 -23.48 -3.19 -1.61
CA VAL A 238 -23.28 -2.70 -2.97
C VAL A 238 -24.05 -1.39 -3.16
N GLY A 239 -23.33 -0.29 -3.38
CA GLY A 239 -23.92 1.02 -3.57
C GLY A 239 -22.91 2.15 -3.60
N ASN A 240 -23.38 3.32 -4.01
CA ASN A 240 -22.54 4.51 -4.14
C ASN A 240 -22.43 5.25 -2.80
N ALA A 241 -21.21 5.48 -2.34
CA ALA A 241 -20.97 6.17 -1.07
C ALA A 241 -21.52 7.61 -1.05
N ALA A 242 -21.47 8.32 -2.20
CA ALA A 242 -22.02 9.66 -2.31
C ALA A 242 -23.58 9.72 -2.23
N GLU A 243 -24.24 8.56 -2.29
CA GLU A 243 -25.69 8.43 -2.08
C GLU A 243 -25.99 7.90 -0.66
N ILE A 244 -25.24 6.89 -0.23
CA ILE A 244 -25.53 6.16 0.99
C ILE A 244 -25.07 6.92 2.25
N TYR A 245 -23.92 7.60 2.23
CA TYR A 245 -23.48 8.40 3.39
C TYR A 245 -24.48 9.52 3.72
N PRO A 246 -24.92 10.37 2.75
CA PRO A 246 -25.97 11.34 2.99
C PRO A 246 -27.28 10.71 3.51
N GLU A 247 -27.65 9.53 3.01
CA GLU A 247 -28.89 8.87 3.41
C GLU A 247 -28.78 8.35 4.87
N ILE A 248 -27.64 7.76 5.26
CA ILE A 248 -27.39 7.35 6.66
C ILE A 248 -27.46 8.58 7.58
N ALA A 249 -26.84 9.69 7.22
CA ALA A 249 -26.88 10.93 7.99
C ALA A 249 -28.30 11.50 8.08
N ARG A 250 -29.07 11.47 6.99
CA ARG A 250 -30.48 11.92 6.97
C ARG A 250 -31.37 11.08 7.89
N ARG A 251 -31.07 9.80 8.06
CA ARG A 251 -31.77 8.90 8.98
C ARG A 251 -31.39 9.12 10.44
N GLY A 252 -30.44 10.00 10.73
CA GLY A 252 -29.96 10.27 12.09
C GLY A 252 -29.11 9.14 12.67
N VAL A 253 -28.62 8.21 11.85
CA VAL A 253 -27.67 7.17 12.27
C VAL A 253 -26.28 7.78 12.31
N VAL A 254 -25.60 7.70 13.45
CA VAL A 254 -24.28 8.26 13.68
C VAL A 254 -23.29 7.12 13.93
N PRO A 255 -22.43 6.76 12.95
CA PRO A 255 -21.37 5.79 13.19
C PRO A 255 -20.35 6.31 14.20
N ASP A 256 -19.71 5.44 14.98
CA ASP A 256 -18.63 5.86 15.89
C ASP A 256 -17.39 6.33 15.13
N ILE A 257 -17.09 5.67 13.99
CA ILE A 257 -15.92 5.97 13.14
C ILE A 257 -16.39 6.03 11.68
N VAL A 258 -15.95 7.04 10.94
CA VAL A 258 -16.22 7.20 9.50
C VAL A 258 -14.94 7.47 8.75
N THR A 259 -14.74 6.74 7.67
CA THR A 259 -13.59 6.96 6.77
C THR A 259 -13.97 6.64 5.32
N ASP A 260 -13.02 6.80 4.39
CA ASP A 260 -13.20 6.45 2.98
C ASP A 260 -11.89 5.99 2.36
N GLN A 261 -11.96 4.98 1.51
CA GLN A 261 -10.86 4.53 0.66
C GLN A 261 -11.35 4.18 -0.76
N THR A 262 -12.34 4.90 -1.26
CA THR A 262 -12.70 4.88 -2.68
C THR A 262 -11.53 5.37 -3.53
N SER A 263 -11.53 5.07 -4.83
CA SER A 263 -10.48 5.56 -5.75
C SER A 263 -10.69 7.04 -6.09
N ALA A 264 -10.94 7.88 -5.09
CA ALA A 264 -11.25 9.31 -5.24
C ALA A 264 -10.08 10.17 -5.75
N HIS A 265 -8.86 9.61 -5.79
CA HIS A 265 -7.69 10.27 -6.37
C HIS A 265 -7.82 10.55 -7.88
N ASP A 266 -8.62 9.77 -8.59
CA ASP A 266 -8.79 9.91 -10.04
C ASP A 266 -10.27 10.11 -10.40
N LEU A 267 -10.58 11.25 -11.01
CA LEU A 267 -11.94 11.65 -11.36
C LEU A 267 -12.48 10.98 -12.63
N VAL A 268 -11.60 10.33 -13.41
CA VAL A 268 -11.95 9.66 -14.68
C VAL A 268 -11.96 8.15 -14.52
N TYR A 269 -10.86 7.60 -14.02
CA TYR A 269 -10.66 6.15 -13.95
C TYR A 269 -10.95 5.55 -12.57
N GLY A 270 -10.98 6.37 -11.54
CA GLY A 270 -11.13 5.96 -10.15
C GLY A 270 -12.56 6.08 -9.61
N TYR A 271 -12.99 7.29 -9.29
CA TYR A 271 -14.27 7.53 -8.62
C TYR A 271 -15.47 7.33 -9.55
N VAL A 272 -16.50 6.66 -9.07
CA VAL A 272 -17.76 6.46 -9.81
C VAL A 272 -18.80 7.48 -9.30
N PRO A 273 -19.30 8.40 -10.17
CA PRO A 273 -20.30 9.38 -9.78
C PRO A 273 -21.61 8.74 -9.34
N LYS A 274 -22.33 9.40 -8.43
CA LYS A 274 -23.68 9.02 -8.06
C LYS A 274 -24.62 9.08 -9.28
N GLY A 275 -25.59 8.18 -9.31
CA GLY A 275 -26.58 8.10 -10.40
C GLY A 275 -26.05 7.54 -11.71
N MET A 276 -24.77 7.11 -11.78
CA MET A 276 -24.17 6.52 -12.99
C MET A 276 -23.87 5.03 -12.78
N SER A 277 -24.17 4.24 -13.79
CA SER A 277 -23.77 2.83 -13.85
C SER A 277 -22.29 2.69 -14.23
N LEU A 278 -21.68 1.54 -13.89
CA LEU A 278 -20.30 1.23 -14.30
C LEU A 278 -20.15 1.22 -15.82
N GLU A 279 -21.16 0.77 -16.55
CA GLU A 279 -21.15 0.75 -18.02
C GLU A 279 -21.20 2.17 -18.62
N GLU A 280 -21.98 3.05 -18.03
CA GLU A 280 -22.04 4.46 -18.43
C GLU A 280 -20.71 5.16 -18.17
N VAL A 281 -20.10 4.91 -17.02
CA VAL A 281 -18.76 5.43 -16.69
C VAL A 281 -17.71 4.91 -17.67
N LYS A 282 -17.72 3.62 -18.01
CA LYS A 282 -16.81 3.05 -19.03
C LYS A 282 -16.94 3.77 -20.38
N ARG A 283 -18.15 4.07 -20.83
CA ARG A 283 -18.40 4.83 -22.06
C ARG A 283 -17.83 6.24 -21.97
N LEU A 284 -18.13 6.96 -20.88
CA LEU A 284 -17.67 8.33 -20.69
C LEU A 284 -16.15 8.46 -20.54
N ARG A 285 -15.46 7.43 -20.13
CA ARG A 285 -13.98 7.39 -20.12
C ARG A 285 -13.38 7.56 -21.53
N VAL A 286 -14.11 7.17 -22.57
CA VAL A 286 -13.64 7.24 -23.95
C VAL A 286 -13.92 8.61 -24.58
N ASP A 287 -15.17 9.09 -24.49
CA ASP A 287 -15.68 10.26 -25.24
C ASP A 287 -16.41 11.31 -24.40
N GLY A 288 -16.32 11.21 -23.06
CA GLY A 288 -16.99 12.14 -22.15
C GLY A 288 -16.18 12.48 -20.88
N GLN A 289 -14.85 12.45 -20.93
CA GLN A 289 -14.01 12.62 -19.73
C GLN A 289 -14.28 13.91 -18.96
N GLY A 290 -14.51 15.04 -19.66
CA GLY A 290 -14.85 16.31 -19.00
C GLY A 290 -16.17 16.25 -18.23
N GLN A 291 -17.20 15.61 -18.79
CA GLN A 291 -18.48 15.37 -18.11
C GLN A 291 -18.29 14.45 -16.90
N LEU A 292 -17.52 13.36 -17.06
CA LEU A 292 -17.23 12.40 -16.00
C LEU A 292 -16.48 13.06 -14.83
N MET A 293 -15.45 13.87 -15.12
CA MET A 293 -14.70 14.62 -14.10
C MET A 293 -15.60 15.56 -13.30
N ALA A 294 -16.50 16.29 -13.97
CA ALA A 294 -17.43 17.20 -13.31
C ALA A 294 -18.42 16.44 -12.41
N ALA A 295 -18.97 15.32 -12.89
CA ALA A 295 -19.89 14.48 -12.13
C ALA A 295 -19.21 13.79 -10.94
N SER A 296 -17.98 13.30 -11.11
CA SER A 296 -17.17 12.72 -10.03
C SER A 296 -16.90 13.76 -8.93
N ARG A 297 -16.48 14.97 -9.31
CA ARG A 297 -16.22 16.05 -8.35
C ARG A 297 -17.49 16.45 -7.59
N ALA A 298 -18.63 16.59 -8.28
CA ALA A 298 -19.91 16.90 -7.63
C ALA A 298 -20.32 15.81 -6.62
N SER A 299 -20.13 14.54 -6.97
CA SER A 299 -20.42 13.41 -6.07
C SER A 299 -19.48 13.39 -4.88
N ILE A 300 -18.20 13.67 -5.05
CA ILE A 300 -17.21 13.78 -3.98
C ILE A 300 -17.59 14.91 -3.01
N VAL A 301 -18.11 16.03 -3.51
CA VAL A 301 -18.60 17.13 -2.66
C VAL A 301 -19.71 16.64 -1.72
N ASP A 302 -20.70 15.91 -2.23
CA ASP A 302 -21.78 15.37 -1.41
C ASP A 302 -21.27 14.33 -0.41
N HIS A 303 -20.36 13.47 -0.83
CA HIS A 303 -19.73 12.47 0.03
C HIS A 303 -18.99 13.12 1.21
N VAL A 304 -18.10 14.10 0.93
CA VAL A 304 -17.32 14.78 1.98
C VAL A 304 -18.21 15.62 2.89
N ARG A 305 -19.26 16.27 2.36
CA ARG A 305 -20.25 16.96 3.21
C ARG A 305 -20.93 16.02 4.18
N ALA A 306 -21.26 14.79 3.77
CA ALA A 306 -21.80 13.79 4.68
C ALA A 306 -20.78 13.36 5.73
N MET A 307 -19.51 13.17 5.36
CA MET A 307 -18.44 12.88 6.32
C MET A 307 -18.28 14.01 7.35
N LEU A 308 -18.31 15.28 6.91
CA LEU A 308 -18.28 16.44 7.82
C LEU A 308 -19.53 16.50 8.74
N ALA A 309 -20.70 16.12 8.23
CA ALA A 309 -21.92 16.05 9.05
C ALA A 309 -21.80 14.96 10.15
N PHE A 310 -21.22 13.81 9.83
CA PHE A 310 -20.91 12.79 10.86
C PHE A 310 -19.90 13.31 11.88
N GLN A 311 -18.86 14.03 11.44
CA GLN A 311 -17.89 14.64 12.36
C GLN A 311 -18.58 15.63 13.33
N GLN A 312 -19.47 16.48 12.81
CA GLN A 312 -20.26 17.40 13.62
C GLN A 312 -21.21 16.66 14.59
N ALA A 313 -21.71 15.48 14.20
CA ALA A 313 -22.55 14.63 15.04
C ALA A 313 -21.75 13.84 16.09
N GLY A 314 -20.41 13.92 16.10
CA GLY A 314 -19.52 13.32 17.10
C GLY A 314 -18.77 12.08 16.66
N SER A 315 -18.90 11.64 15.42
CA SER A 315 -18.08 10.56 14.86
C SER A 315 -16.59 10.95 14.80
N GLU A 316 -15.72 9.97 15.01
CA GLU A 316 -14.31 10.10 14.61
C GLU A 316 -14.20 9.95 13.10
N VAL A 317 -13.82 11.03 12.40
CA VAL A 317 -13.77 11.04 10.93
C VAL A 317 -12.36 11.33 10.46
N PHE A 318 -11.86 10.51 9.53
CA PHE A 318 -10.54 10.72 8.94
C PHE A 318 -10.50 10.30 7.47
N ASP A 319 -9.57 10.91 6.72
CA ASP A 319 -9.22 10.53 5.35
C ASP A 319 -8.20 9.39 5.39
N ASN A 320 -8.48 8.31 4.67
CA ASN A 320 -7.58 7.14 4.59
C ASN A 320 -6.63 7.19 3.36
N GLY A 321 -6.40 8.37 2.80
CA GLY A 321 -5.31 8.61 1.85
C GLY A 321 -5.67 8.49 0.37
N ASN A 322 -6.73 9.16 -0.10
CA ASN A 322 -7.18 9.04 -1.49
C ASN A 322 -7.47 10.36 -2.25
N LEU A 323 -7.04 11.51 -1.76
CA LEU A 323 -7.29 12.84 -2.32
C LEU A 323 -8.77 13.29 -2.34
N ILE A 324 -9.67 12.61 -1.61
CA ILE A 324 -11.09 12.97 -1.57
C ILE A 324 -11.29 14.41 -1.06
N ARG A 325 -10.55 14.83 -0.04
CA ARG A 325 -10.58 16.18 0.52
C ARG A 325 -10.12 17.23 -0.49
N THR A 326 -9.06 16.93 -1.25
CA THR A 326 -8.50 17.80 -2.28
C THR A 326 -9.54 18.11 -3.36
N HIS A 327 -10.22 17.05 -3.85
CA HIS A 327 -11.26 17.21 -4.86
C HIS A 327 -12.53 17.86 -4.31
N ALA A 328 -12.89 17.60 -3.06
CA ALA A 328 -14.01 18.26 -2.39
C ALA A 328 -13.74 19.76 -2.23
N LYS A 329 -12.55 20.18 -1.80
CA LYS A 329 -12.16 21.58 -1.69
C LYS A 329 -12.19 22.27 -3.05
N ALA A 330 -11.65 21.64 -4.09
CA ALA A 330 -11.75 22.13 -5.47
C ALA A 330 -13.19 22.22 -5.99
N GLY A 331 -14.13 21.50 -5.36
CA GLY A 331 -15.57 21.53 -5.59
C GLY A 331 -16.35 22.50 -4.69
N GLY A 332 -15.67 23.32 -3.87
CA GLY A 332 -16.28 24.35 -3.01
C GLY A 332 -16.62 23.89 -1.59
N VAL A 333 -16.03 22.83 -1.08
CA VAL A 333 -16.08 22.45 0.35
C VAL A 333 -14.87 23.05 1.04
N GLU A 334 -14.97 24.29 1.50
CA GLU A 334 -13.83 25.05 2.03
C GLU A 334 -13.18 24.39 3.23
N ASN A 335 -13.97 23.75 4.08
CA ASN A 335 -13.54 23.03 5.28
C ASN A 335 -13.29 21.54 5.07
N ALA A 336 -13.03 21.07 3.85
CA ALA A 336 -12.77 19.65 3.58
C ALA A 336 -11.56 19.10 4.37
N PHE A 337 -10.58 19.95 4.65
CA PHE A 337 -9.37 19.59 5.42
C PHE A 337 -9.57 19.62 6.95
N ASP A 338 -10.77 19.96 7.46
CA ASP A 338 -11.11 19.70 8.87
C ASP A 338 -11.19 18.19 9.15
N ILE A 339 -11.40 17.37 8.10
CA ILE A 339 -11.20 15.92 8.15
C ILE A 339 -9.69 15.67 8.11
N ARG A 340 -9.12 15.17 9.20
CA ARG A 340 -7.68 14.92 9.30
C ARG A 340 -7.26 13.71 8.48
N ILE A 341 -6.01 13.72 7.99
CA ILE A 341 -5.38 12.57 7.34
C ILE A 341 -4.91 11.56 8.38
N PHE A 342 -5.05 10.27 8.09
CA PHE A 342 -4.68 9.17 9.00
C PHE A 342 -3.21 9.22 9.44
N THR A 343 -2.32 9.68 8.58
CA THR A 343 -0.87 9.76 8.87
C THR A 343 -0.58 10.77 9.96
N GLU A 344 -1.08 11.99 9.83
CA GLU A 344 -0.91 13.05 10.84
C GLU A 344 -1.68 12.71 12.12
N ALA A 345 -2.90 12.19 11.99
CA ALA A 345 -3.78 11.95 13.11
C ALA A 345 -3.33 10.80 14.04
N TYR A 346 -2.75 9.73 13.47
CA TYR A 346 -2.54 8.49 14.22
C TYR A 346 -1.16 7.87 14.06
N LEU A 347 -0.49 7.99 12.92
CA LEU A 347 0.68 7.19 12.59
C LEU A 347 2.01 7.95 12.62
N ARG A 348 1.99 9.28 12.62
CA ARG A 348 3.20 10.11 12.60
C ARG A 348 4.20 9.76 13.69
N PRO A 349 3.81 9.53 14.97
CA PRO A 349 4.75 9.16 16.02
C PRO A 349 5.45 7.81 15.79
N LEU A 350 4.86 6.89 15.02
CA LEU A 350 5.49 5.63 14.64
C LEU A 350 6.47 5.86 13.49
N PHE A 351 6.05 6.56 12.43
CA PHE A 351 6.90 6.87 11.29
C PHE A 351 8.13 7.72 11.68
N ALA A 352 7.98 8.62 12.63
CA ALA A 352 9.09 9.41 13.16
C ALA A 352 10.21 8.55 13.79
N ARG A 353 9.89 7.33 14.23
CA ARG A 353 10.84 6.31 14.71
C ARG A 353 11.18 5.26 13.67
N ALA A 354 10.88 5.51 12.40
CA ALA A 354 10.94 4.55 11.31
C ALA A 354 10.18 3.22 11.57
N ILE A 355 9.21 3.23 12.49
CA ILE A 355 8.31 2.08 12.69
C ILE A 355 7.24 2.15 11.61
N GLY A 356 7.33 1.27 10.66
CA GLY A 356 6.45 1.27 9.51
C GLY A 356 6.37 -0.09 8.80
N PRO A 357 5.59 -0.16 7.72
CA PRO A 357 5.23 -1.39 7.04
C PRO A 357 6.43 -2.02 6.32
N PHE A 358 7.01 -3.03 6.94
CA PHE A 358 8.06 -3.88 6.38
C PHE A 358 7.46 -5.22 5.98
N ARG A 359 7.78 -5.72 4.78
CA ARG A 359 7.17 -6.93 4.22
C ARG A 359 8.20 -7.90 3.67
N TRP A 360 7.82 -9.18 3.65
CA TRP A 360 8.63 -10.25 3.07
C TRP A 360 7.76 -11.29 2.38
N MET A 361 8.33 -11.91 1.34
CA MET A 361 7.68 -12.88 0.48
C MET A 361 8.55 -14.13 0.39
N ALA A 362 7.99 -15.30 0.72
CA ALA A 362 8.67 -16.58 0.60
C ALA A 362 8.66 -17.03 -0.87
N LEU A 363 9.82 -17.00 -1.51
CA LEU A 363 9.96 -17.32 -2.93
C LEU A 363 9.80 -18.81 -3.23
N SER A 364 9.91 -19.67 -2.21
CA SER A 364 9.57 -21.09 -2.30
C SER A 364 8.11 -21.33 -2.70
N GLY A 365 7.20 -20.40 -2.37
CA GLY A 365 5.77 -20.60 -2.47
C GLY A 365 5.19 -21.46 -1.33
N ASP A 366 6.01 -21.88 -0.36
CA ASP A 366 5.57 -22.65 0.79
C ASP A 366 5.09 -21.75 1.94
N PRO A 367 3.80 -21.80 2.33
CA PRO A 367 3.29 -21.07 3.48
C PRO A 367 4.02 -21.36 4.80
N GLU A 368 4.65 -22.52 4.92
CA GLU A 368 5.38 -22.92 6.12
C GLU A 368 6.61 -22.04 6.36
N ASP A 369 7.24 -21.54 5.31
CA ASP A 369 8.36 -20.59 5.44
C ASP A 369 7.92 -19.31 6.16
N ILE A 370 6.72 -18.79 5.84
CA ILE A 370 6.18 -17.62 6.56
C ILE A 370 5.88 -17.95 8.03
N ARG A 371 5.37 -19.15 8.35
CA ARG A 371 5.13 -19.54 9.74
C ARG A 371 6.41 -19.61 10.55
N LYS A 372 7.49 -20.16 9.97
CA LYS A 372 8.81 -20.20 10.62
C LYS A 372 9.39 -18.81 10.84
N ILE A 373 9.21 -17.90 9.87
CA ILE A 373 9.63 -16.49 10.02
C ILE A 373 8.79 -15.79 11.09
N ASP A 374 7.48 -16.03 11.14
CA ASP A 374 6.61 -15.51 12.19
C ASP A 374 7.06 -15.98 13.59
N ASP A 375 7.45 -17.27 13.74
CA ASP A 375 7.98 -17.82 15.01
C ASP A 375 9.28 -17.12 15.38
N LYS A 376 10.19 -16.95 14.42
CA LYS A 376 11.46 -16.23 14.61
C LYS A 376 11.24 -14.78 15.03
N LEU A 377 10.27 -14.12 14.43
CA LEU A 377 9.91 -12.74 14.79
C LEU A 377 9.41 -12.63 16.24
N LEU A 378 8.54 -13.55 16.65
CA LEU A 378 8.03 -13.60 18.03
C LEU A 378 9.14 -13.94 19.06
N GLU A 379 10.11 -14.77 18.69
CA GLU A 379 11.31 -15.07 19.49
C GLU A 379 12.20 -13.84 19.66
N MET A 380 12.44 -13.11 18.56
CA MET A 380 13.34 -11.94 18.55
C MET A 380 12.76 -10.71 19.26
N PHE A 381 11.45 -10.50 19.18
CA PHE A 381 10.79 -9.28 19.67
C PHE A 381 9.61 -9.57 20.61
N PRO A 382 9.79 -10.35 21.68
CA PRO A 382 8.68 -10.81 22.55
C PRO A 382 7.95 -9.66 23.26
N ASP A 383 8.66 -8.57 23.53
CA ASP A 383 8.13 -7.39 24.23
C ASP A 383 7.53 -6.33 23.31
N ASN A 384 7.73 -6.47 21.99
CA ASN A 384 7.14 -5.54 21.01
C ASN A 384 5.66 -5.89 20.79
N LYS A 385 4.76 -5.15 21.47
CA LYS A 385 3.30 -5.40 21.45
C LYS A 385 2.68 -5.21 20.06
N ILE A 386 3.18 -4.25 19.27
CA ILE A 386 2.72 -4.03 17.89
C ILE A 386 2.94 -5.30 17.07
N VAL A 387 4.17 -5.84 17.14
CA VAL A 387 4.56 -7.05 16.41
C VAL A 387 3.83 -8.29 16.93
N THR A 388 3.88 -8.55 18.24
CA THR A 388 3.37 -9.81 18.81
C THR A 388 1.86 -9.93 18.68
N ASN A 389 1.11 -8.84 18.89
CA ASN A 389 -0.34 -8.85 18.71
C ASN A 389 -0.70 -9.04 17.24
N TRP A 390 -0.04 -8.30 16.35
CA TRP A 390 -0.28 -8.39 14.92
C TRP A 390 -0.01 -9.79 14.37
N ILE A 391 1.15 -10.40 14.66
CA ILE A 391 1.50 -11.72 14.12
C ILE A 391 0.51 -12.80 14.58
N ARG A 392 0.05 -12.75 15.83
CA ARG A 392 -0.99 -13.68 16.30
C ARG A 392 -2.29 -13.55 15.51
N LEU A 393 -2.74 -12.32 15.26
CA LEU A 393 -3.94 -12.05 14.47
C LEU A 393 -3.75 -12.43 13.00
N ALA A 394 -2.60 -12.08 12.42
CA ALA A 394 -2.31 -12.36 11.03
C ALA A 394 -2.29 -13.87 10.72
N ARG A 395 -1.74 -14.68 11.62
CA ARG A 395 -1.76 -16.15 11.51
C ARG A 395 -3.17 -16.73 11.46
N GLN A 396 -4.11 -16.11 12.16
CA GLN A 396 -5.48 -16.62 12.28
C GLN A 396 -6.39 -16.11 11.16
N HIS A 397 -6.18 -14.88 10.70
CA HIS A 397 -7.17 -14.16 9.92
C HIS A 397 -6.70 -13.70 8.53
N VAL A 398 -5.39 -13.64 8.29
CA VAL A 398 -4.87 -13.07 7.03
C VAL A 398 -4.43 -14.19 6.08
N PRO A 399 -5.25 -14.51 5.06
CA PRO A 399 -4.89 -15.48 4.02
C PRO A 399 -3.85 -14.88 3.06
N PHE A 400 -3.09 -15.75 2.39
CA PHE A 400 -2.21 -15.35 1.31
C PHE A 400 -3.00 -15.21 0.00
N GLU A 401 -2.83 -14.08 -0.69
CA GLU A 401 -3.50 -13.82 -1.97
C GLU A 401 -2.66 -14.27 -3.18
N GLY A 402 -1.33 -14.30 -3.04
CA GLY A 402 -0.34 -14.74 -4.02
C GLY A 402 0.77 -15.54 -3.35
N LEU A 403 2.03 -15.22 -3.63
CA LEU A 403 3.15 -15.77 -2.86
C LEU A 403 2.88 -15.62 -1.36
N PRO A 404 3.21 -16.66 -0.55
CA PRO A 404 3.14 -16.53 0.89
C PRO A 404 3.95 -15.31 1.34
N ALA A 405 3.29 -14.41 2.04
CA ALA A 405 3.88 -13.13 2.42
C ALA A 405 3.40 -12.69 3.80
N ARG A 406 4.18 -11.87 4.45
CA ARG A 406 3.81 -11.19 5.69
C ARG A 406 4.26 -9.75 5.67
N ILE A 407 3.56 -8.94 6.43
CA ILE A 407 3.93 -7.58 6.77
C ILE A 407 4.01 -7.48 8.29
N ALA A 408 4.97 -6.73 8.82
CA ALA A 408 4.98 -6.31 10.21
C ALA A 408 5.60 -4.91 10.33
N TRP A 409 5.10 -4.14 11.28
CA TRP A 409 5.60 -2.80 11.53
C TRP A 409 6.83 -2.88 12.44
N LEU A 410 8.00 -2.82 11.80
CA LEU A 410 9.31 -2.88 12.44
C LEU A 410 10.03 -1.54 12.30
N GLY A 411 10.81 -1.18 13.33
CA GLY A 411 11.60 0.02 13.38
C GLY A 411 13.03 -0.14 12.89
N HIS A 412 13.81 0.94 13.06
CA HIS A 412 15.24 0.94 12.77
C HIS A 412 15.95 -0.15 13.58
N ALA A 413 16.91 -0.83 12.97
CA ALA A 413 17.62 -2.02 13.43
C ALA A 413 16.78 -3.31 13.55
N GLU A 414 15.47 -3.23 13.85
CA GLU A 414 14.61 -4.43 13.92
C GLU A 414 14.44 -5.09 12.53
N ARG A 415 14.30 -4.29 11.47
CA ARG A 415 14.18 -4.79 10.08
C ARG A 415 15.45 -5.53 9.65
N THR A 416 16.59 -4.91 9.88
CA THR A 416 17.90 -5.50 9.56
C THR A 416 18.13 -6.79 10.35
N ALA A 417 17.85 -6.77 11.66
CA ALA A 417 18.02 -7.96 12.50
C ALA A 417 17.15 -9.13 12.03
N LEU A 418 15.87 -8.90 11.72
CA LEU A 418 14.99 -9.94 11.18
C LEU A 418 15.49 -10.46 9.83
N ALA A 419 15.83 -9.59 8.90
CA ALA A 419 16.22 -9.97 7.55
C ALA A 419 17.51 -10.80 7.54
N ARG A 420 18.49 -10.45 8.37
CA ARG A 420 19.72 -11.23 8.54
C ARG A 420 19.48 -12.58 9.22
N ALA A 421 18.60 -12.64 10.22
CA ALA A 421 18.19 -13.91 10.81
C ALA A 421 17.53 -14.82 9.79
N VAL A 422 16.65 -14.25 8.93
CA VAL A 422 16.02 -15.00 7.82
C VAL A 422 17.05 -15.44 6.78
N ASN A 423 18.05 -14.61 6.47
CA ASN A 423 19.15 -15.03 5.58
C ASN A 423 19.91 -16.24 6.12
N THR A 424 20.15 -16.28 7.44
CA THR A 424 20.73 -17.44 8.11
C THR A 424 19.82 -18.68 7.99
N MET A 425 18.48 -18.51 8.16
CA MET A 425 17.52 -19.60 8.01
C MET A 425 17.44 -20.15 6.58
N VAL A 426 17.73 -19.32 5.57
CA VAL A 426 17.87 -19.76 4.18
C VAL A 426 19.17 -20.56 4.02
N ALA A 427 20.28 -20.04 4.55
CA ALA A 427 21.61 -20.67 4.43
C ALA A 427 21.67 -22.07 5.07
N ASP A 428 21.03 -22.28 6.21
CA ASP A 428 21.02 -23.54 6.94
C ASP A 428 19.92 -24.53 6.52
N GLY A 429 19.08 -24.13 5.55
CA GLY A 429 17.99 -24.97 5.03
C GLY A 429 16.75 -25.03 5.93
N THR A 430 16.64 -24.18 6.94
CA THR A 430 15.43 -24.05 7.75
C THR A 430 14.25 -23.61 6.90
N LEU A 431 14.47 -22.68 5.95
CA LEU A 431 13.50 -22.27 4.94
C LEU A 431 13.71 -23.05 3.65
N ALA A 432 12.61 -23.32 2.93
CA ALA A 432 12.62 -24.05 1.67
C ALA A 432 13.20 -23.24 0.49
N GLY A 433 13.36 -21.92 0.63
CA GLY A 433 13.91 -21.06 -0.41
C GLY A 433 14.17 -19.64 0.06
N PRO A 434 14.75 -18.79 -0.83
CA PRO A 434 15.03 -17.40 -0.54
C PRO A 434 13.80 -16.59 -0.20
N VAL A 435 14.04 -15.44 0.43
CA VAL A 435 12.99 -14.50 0.86
C VAL A 435 13.30 -13.10 0.31
N ALA A 436 12.32 -12.47 -0.32
CA ALA A 436 12.44 -11.10 -0.78
C ALA A 436 11.86 -10.14 0.27
N PHE A 437 12.65 -9.17 0.69
CA PHE A 437 12.25 -8.10 1.61
C PHE A 437 11.99 -6.81 0.85
N SER A 438 10.95 -6.08 1.27
CA SER A 438 10.63 -4.73 0.81
C SER A 438 9.92 -3.95 1.90
N ARG A 439 9.65 -2.70 1.66
CA ARG A 439 8.81 -1.88 2.52
C ARG A 439 7.72 -1.17 1.73
N ASP A 440 6.75 -0.61 2.42
CA ASP A 440 5.79 0.27 1.77
C ASP A 440 6.48 1.56 1.33
N HIS A 441 6.08 2.10 0.17
CA HIS A 441 6.60 3.36 -0.34
C HIS A 441 6.08 4.58 0.42
N LEU A 442 5.16 4.39 1.36
CA LEU A 442 4.71 5.41 2.33
C LEU A 442 5.66 5.57 3.52
N ASP A 443 6.71 4.75 3.63
CA ASP A 443 7.60 4.72 4.79
C ASP A 443 8.40 6.01 4.95
N ALA A 444 8.87 6.25 6.16
CA ALA A 444 9.37 7.52 6.71
C ALA A 444 10.19 8.42 5.76
N GLY A 445 11.32 7.95 5.22
CA GLY A 445 12.15 8.73 4.29
C GLY A 445 11.70 8.67 2.84
N ALA A 446 10.84 7.74 2.51
CA ALA A 446 10.61 7.28 1.16
C ALA A 446 9.63 8.10 0.33
N MET A 447 8.81 8.95 0.93
CA MET A 447 7.76 9.67 0.21
C MET A 447 7.68 11.15 0.61
N ALA A 448 7.41 12.01 -0.37
CA ALA A 448 6.86 13.33 -0.20
C ALA A 448 5.47 13.37 -0.85
N HIS A 449 4.43 13.61 -0.05
CA HIS A 449 3.04 13.73 -0.49
C HIS A 449 2.29 14.68 0.45
N PRO A 450 2.20 15.99 0.12
CA PRO A 450 1.69 17.04 1.02
C PRO A 450 0.28 16.81 1.54
N ASN A 451 -0.55 16.05 0.81
CA ASN A 451 -1.95 15.81 1.20
C ASN A 451 -2.16 14.45 1.90
N ILE A 452 -1.10 13.66 2.13
CA ILE A 452 -1.21 12.34 2.77
C ILE A 452 -0.05 12.12 3.76
N MET A 453 1.14 11.75 3.26
CA MET A 453 2.24 11.30 4.10
C MET A 453 2.94 12.43 4.84
N THR A 454 3.15 13.54 4.14
CA THR A 454 3.88 14.69 4.65
C THR A 454 2.98 15.90 4.94
N GLU A 455 1.67 15.69 5.04
CA GLU A 455 0.73 16.73 5.44
C GLU A 455 1.05 17.21 6.85
N ALA A 456 1.16 18.52 7.04
CA ALA A 456 1.44 19.18 8.30
C ALA A 456 2.77 18.69 8.97
N MET A 457 3.85 18.64 8.21
CA MET A 457 5.18 18.44 8.78
C MET A 457 5.51 19.60 9.74
N LYS A 458 6.17 19.29 10.85
CA LYS A 458 6.43 20.24 11.95
C LYS A 458 7.22 21.48 11.51
N ASP A 459 8.08 21.32 10.50
CA ASP A 459 8.90 22.38 9.90
C ASP A 459 8.31 22.99 8.61
N GLY A 460 7.16 22.49 8.14
CA GLY A 460 6.52 22.91 6.89
C GLY A 460 7.15 22.32 5.63
N SER A 461 7.98 21.29 5.73
CA SER A 461 8.66 20.63 4.61
C SER A 461 7.77 19.65 3.82
N ASP A 462 6.45 19.80 3.87
CA ASP A 462 5.45 18.90 3.31
C ASP A 462 5.73 18.52 1.84
N ALA A 463 6.15 19.49 1.04
CA ALA A 463 6.35 19.34 -0.40
C ALA A 463 7.82 19.11 -0.82
N VAL A 464 8.73 18.92 0.13
CA VAL A 464 10.15 18.72 -0.18
C VAL A 464 10.40 17.29 -0.66
N ALA A 465 10.62 17.13 -1.96
CA ALA A 465 10.83 15.84 -2.60
C ALA A 465 12.29 15.39 -2.67
N ASP A 466 13.23 16.12 -2.06
CA ASP A 466 14.63 15.71 -1.97
C ASP A 466 14.79 14.40 -1.19
N TRP A 467 13.97 14.20 -0.15
CA TRP A 467 14.05 13.03 0.72
C TRP A 467 13.88 11.69 -0.01
N PRO A 468 12.82 11.44 -0.81
CA PRO A 468 12.72 10.20 -1.59
C PRO A 468 13.80 10.07 -2.67
N LEU A 469 14.35 11.16 -3.19
CA LEU A 469 15.47 11.10 -4.14
C LEU A 469 16.75 10.70 -3.43
N LEU A 470 17.05 11.30 -2.26
CA LEU A 470 18.17 10.92 -1.41
C LEU A 470 18.06 9.45 -0.98
N ASP A 471 16.86 8.99 -0.62
CA ASP A 471 16.62 7.60 -0.26
C ASP A 471 16.98 6.66 -1.41
N ALA A 472 16.49 6.91 -2.61
CA ALA A 472 16.81 6.09 -3.77
C ALA A 472 18.31 6.08 -4.10
N MET A 473 19.00 7.22 -4.02
CA MET A 473 20.44 7.30 -4.24
C MET A 473 21.22 6.55 -3.16
N LEU A 474 20.82 6.68 -1.90
CA LEU A 474 21.42 5.98 -0.78
C LEU A 474 21.22 4.46 -0.92
N LEU A 475 20.05 3.99 -1.31
CA LEU A 475 19.75 2.59 -1.52
C LEU A 475 20.58 1.98 -2.68
N CYS A 476 20.81 2.74 -3.76
CA CYS A 476 21.72 2.31 -4.82
C CYS A 476 23.15 2.12 -4.30
N SER A 477 23.63 3.02 -3.44
CA SER A 477 24.97 2.92 -2.84
C SER A 477 25.04 1.91 -1.68
N SER A 478 23.91 1.46 -1.17
CA SER A 478 23.77 0.48 -0.07
C SER A 478 23.47 -0.94 -0.55
N MET A 479 23.73 -1.25 -1.82
CA MET A 479 23.67 -2.58 -2.40
C MET A 479 22.27 -3.22 -2.49
N ALA A 480 21.19 -2.45 -2.51
CA ALA A 480 19.84 -2.98 -2.74
C ALA A 480 19.75 -3.73 -4.08
N ASP A 481 18.84 -4.71 -4.19
CA ASP A 481 18.66 -5.51 -5.41
C ASP A 481 17.79 -4.79 -6.45
N LEU A 482 16.79 -4.04 -5.99
CA LEU A 482 15.95 -3.18 -6.82
C LEU A 482 15.75 -1.85 -6.13
N VAL A 483 15.92 -0.75 -6.88
CA VAL A 483 15.64 0.62 -6.43
C VAL A 483 14.75 1.31 -7.46
N VAL A 484 13.74 2.01 -6.98
CA VAL A 484 12.80 2.72 -7.85
C VAL A 484 12.42 4.08 -7.29
N VAL A 485 12.27 5.07 -8.18
CA VAL A 485 11.61 6.34 -7.88
C VAL A 485 10.31 6.42 -8.67
N HIS A 486 9.21 6.68 -7.95
CA HIS A 486 7.91 6.95 -8.56
C HIS A 486 7.50 8.40 -8.34
N SER A 487 6.81 8.97 -9.34
CA SER A 487 5.92 10.12 -9.11
C SER A 487 4.48 9.74 -9.35
N GLY A 488 3.56 10.63 -9.01
CA GLY A 488 2.14 10.43 -9.24
C GLY A 488 1.80 10.35 -10.73
N GLY A 489 0.86 9.48 -11.06
CA GLY A 489 0.24 9.39 -12.38
C GLY A 489 -1.28 9.41 -12.26
N GLY A 490 -1.98 9.63 -13.38
CA GLY A 490 -3.43 9.86 -13.34
C GLY A 490 -3.77 11.03 -12.41
N GLY A 491 -4.73 10.84 -11.55
CA GLY A 491 -5.14 11.85 -10.57
C GLY A 491 -4.10 12.21 -9.52
N TYR A 492 -3.06 11.38 -9.32
CA TYR A 492 -1.93 11.70 -8.45
C TYR A 492 -0.79 12.49 -9.13
N ALA A 493 -0.92 12.82 -10.42
CA ALA A 493 0.13 13.57 -11.13
C ALA A 493 0.42 14.90 -10.42
N GLY A 494 1.69 15.12 -10.06
CA GLY A 494 2.13 16.31 -9.34
C GLY A 494 1.91 16.31 -7.82
N TYR A 495 1.30 15.26 -7.25
CA TYR A 495 1.00 15.22 -5.82
C TYR A 495 2.04 14.46 -4.99
N MET A 496 2.86 13.60 -5.59
CA MET A 496 3.77 12.75 -4.82
C MET A 496 5.06 12.41 -5.57
N THR A 497 6.10 12.17 -4.79
CA THR A 497 7.33 11.46 -5.20
C THR A 497 7.68 10.46 -4.11
N SER A 498 8.06 9.24 -4.51
CA SER A 498 8.39 8.17 -3.55
C SER A 498 9.52 7.30 -4.06
N ALA A 499 10.22 6.63 -3.13
CA ALA A 499 11.22 5.62 -3.41
C ALA A 499 10.80 4.24 -2.89
N GLY A 500 11.23 3.19 -3.58
CA GLY A 500 11.01 1.81 -3.19
C GLY A 500 12.28 0.99 -3.27
N VAL A 501 12.35 -0.06 -2.46
CA VAL A 501 13.50 -0.94 -2.32
C VAL A 501 13.06 -2.41 -2.24
N THR A 502 13.85 -3.30 -2.87
CA THR A 502 13.81 -4.74 -2.62
C THR A 502 15.22 -5.24 -2.32
N VAL A 503 15.34 -6.10 -1.32
CA VAL A 503 16.58 -6.80 -0.96
C VAL A 503 16.27 -8.29 -0.76
N VAL A 504 17.13 -9.16 -1.27
CA VAL A 504 16.92 -10.61 -1.26
C VAL A 504 17.81 -11.28 -0.23
N ALA A 505 17.21 -12.02 0.68
CA ALA A 505 17.86 -12.97 1.55
C ALA A 505 18.02 -14.30 0.79
N ASP A 506 19.19 -14.51 0.20
CA ASP A 506 19.51 -15.66 -0.65
C ASP A 506 20.36 -16.74 0.07
N GLY A 507 20.63 -16.54 1.36
CA GLY A 507 21.43 -17.44 2.19
C GLY A 507 22.94 -17.23 2.04
N THR A 508 23.39 -16.25 1.26
CA THR A 508 24.82 -15.99 1.04
C THR A 508 25.37 -14.94 2.01
N PRO A 509 26.71 -14.93 2.26
CA PRO A 509 27.35 -13.84 2.99
C PRO A 509 27.17 -12.47 2.33
N GLU A 510 27.20 -12.41 1.01
CA GLU A 510 26.94 -11.20 0.23
C GLU A 510 25.49 -10.73 0.38
N GLY A 511 24.52 -11.66 0.52
CA GLY A 511 23.14 -11.38 0.86
C GLY A 511 23.02 -10.75 2.25
N ASP A 512 23.76 -11.26 3.23
CA ASP A 512 23.79 -10.67 4.58
C ASP A 512 24.32 -9.23 4.58
N GLU A 513 25.41 -8.96 3.83
CA GLU A 513 25.97 -7.61 3.67
C GLU A 513 24.97 -6.65 3.01
N ARG A 514 24.24 -7.09 1.95
CA ARG A 514 23.21 -6.29 1.28
C ARG A 514 22.05 -5.94 2.21
N LEU A 515 21.55 -6.92 2.95
CA LEU A 515 20.45 -6.72 3.92
C LEU A 515 20.85 -5.74 5.02
N ASP A 516 22.08 -5.88 5.54
CA ASP A 516 22.59 -5.00 6.57
C ASP A 516 22.65 -3.55 6.10
N HIS A 517 23.32 -3.28 5.00
CA HIS A 517 23.54 -1.92 4.51
C HIS A 517 22.24 -1.27 4.01
N ALA A 518 21.47 -1.94 3.16
CA ALA A 518 20.28 -1.33 2.55
C ALA A 518 19.19 -1.04 3.58
N LEU A 519 18.85 -2.00 4.46
CA LEU A 519 17.76 -1.84 5.41
C LEU A 519 18.13 -0.92 6.59
N THR A 520 19.39 -0.90 6.98
CA THR A 520 19.87 0.02 8.02
C THR A 520 19.87 1.47 7.53
N ASN A 521 20.37 1.71 6.32
CA ASN A 521 20.45 3.05 5.77
C ASN A 521 19.07 3.62 5.39
N ASP A 522 18.18 2.79 4.83
CA ASP A 522 16.80 3.15 4.53
C ASP A 522 16.07 3.72 5.76
N THR A 523 16.09 2.96 6.85
CA THR A 523 15.42 3.37 8.09
C THR A 523 16.14 4.53 8.80
N ALA A 524 17.48 4.58 8.75
CA ALA A 524 18.24 5.68 9.33
C ALA A 524 17.89 7.01 8.66
N LEU A 525 17.81 7.05 7.31
CA LEU A 525 17.40 8.25 6.58
C LEU A 525 15.99 8.70 6.99
N GLY A 526 15.07 7.76 7.19
CA GLY A 526 13.71 8.05 7.67
C GLY A 526 13.70 8.74 9.03
N VAL A 527 14.48 8.23 9.99
CA VAL A 527 14.63 8.86 11.31
C VAL A 527 15.28 10.24 11.20
N MET A 528 16.35 10.38 10.38
CA MET A 528 17.03 11.67 10.17
C MET A 528 16.08 12.73 9.61
N ARG A 529 15.24 12.38 8.63
CA ARG A 529 14.25 13.30 8.05
C ARG A 529 13.31 13.90 9.09
N TYR A 530 12.77 13.05 9.98
CA TYR A 530 11.87 13.53 11.02
C TYR A 530 12.63 14.27 12.13
N ALA A 531 13.87 13.89 12.42
CA ALA A 531 14.73 14.63 13.36
C ALA A 531 15.06 16.03 12.84
N ASP A 532 15.39 16.14 11.54
CA ASP A 532 15.63 17.41 10.86
C ASP A 532 14.40 18.33 10.90
N ALA A 533 13.20 17.74 10.76
CA ALA A 533 11.94 18.45 10.94
C ALA A 533 11.57 18.75 12.41
N GLY A 534 12.40 18.38 13.38
CA GLY A 534 12.24 18.72 14.80
C GLY A 534 11.30 17.81 15.59
N TYR A 535 11.11 16.54 15.17
CA TYR A 535 10.33 15.57 15.93
C TYR A 535 11.16 14.96 17.06
N GLU A 536 10.70 15.11 18.30
CA GLU A 536 11.41 14.64 19.50
C GLU A 536 11.58 13.13 19.52
N GLU A 537 10.58 12.38 19.07
CA GLU A 537 10.63 10.92 18.95
C GLU A 537 11.79 10.44 18.07
N SER A 538 12.12 11.19 17.02
CA SER A 538 13.23 10.88 16.12
C SER A 538 14.57 11.23 16.75
N LEU A 539 14.66 12.37 17.44
CA LEU A 539 15.87 12.77 18.18
C LEU A 539 16.20 11.76 19.29
N ASP A 540 15.18 11.28 19.99
CA ASP A 540 15.31 10.20 20.97
C ASP A 540 15.83 8.91 20.35
N GLU A 541 15.28 8.51 19.17
CA GLU A 541 15.70 7.30 18.46
C GLU A 541 17.14 7.40 17.96
N ILE A 542 17.56 8.58 17.47
CA ILE A 542 18.96 8.87 17.10
C ILE A 542 19.89 8.61 18.28
N GLY A 543 19.55 9.17 19.45
CA GLY A 543 20.36 9.00 20.66
C GLY A 543 20.42 7.53 21.13
N LYS A 544 19.31 6.81 21.08
CA LYS A 544 19.22 5.41 21.53
C LYS A 544 19.93 4.43 20.58
N LYS A 545 19.90 4.68 19.28
CA LYS A 545 20.39 3.76 18.24
C LYS A 545 21.74 4.16 17.65
N GLY A 546 22.28 5.32 18.01
CA GLY A 546 23.55 5.82 17.51
C GLY A 546 23.54 6.17 16.01
N ILE A 547 22.40 6.66 15.50
CA ILE A 547 22.27 7.07 14.11
C ILE A 547 23.10 8.34 13.87
N GLY A 548 23.91 8.37 12.81
CA GLY A 548 24.85 9.45 12.50
C GLY A 548 24.17 10.73 11.98
N HIS A 549 23.28 11.34 12.76
CA HIS A 549 22.62 12.61 12.44
C HIS A 549 23.54 13.80 12.70
N ILE A 550 23.50 14.79 11.80
CA ILE A 550 24.22 16.05 11.94
C ILE A 550 23.20 17.13 12.29
N ALA A 551 23.18 17.55 13.56
CA ALA A 551 22.34 18.65 13.99
C ALA A 551 23.04 20.00 13.67
N VAL A 552 22.31 20.90 12.98
CA VAL A 552 22.80 22.25 12.61
C VAL A 552 21.93 23.32 13.24
#